data_5df1a13fedfc6df4fb556d49cd29ebda
#
_entry.id   5df1a13fedfc6df4fb556d49cd29ebda
#
_cell.length_a   1.000
_cell.length_b   1.000
_cell.length_c   1.000
_cell.angle_alpha   90.00
_cell.angle_beta   90.00
_cell.angle_gamma   90.00
#
_symmetry.space_group_name_H-M   'P 1'
#
loop_
_entity.id
_entity.type
_entity.pdbx_description
1 polymer ?
#
loop_
_entity_poly.entity_id
_entity_poly.type
_entity_poly.pdbx_seq_one_letter_code
_entity_poly.pdbx_strand_id
1 'polypeptide(L)'
;MPDERLFNATVALDNRIFVLGGADHPYASCIDTVCCYDTTCDDWTLCPPMTCEKANLAGVSLCGKIYAFGGGDGSESFLDVEVFDPAYGKWIKNQPMLKKRSALAGVELNGAIYAVGGYSPIGNLSCAERLDPREPYWKMLPGMSMQRSFHTLAVLDEKIYSIGGYNPEAGAGVATVELYDPRMPSWVAVEPMKYPKACHSSAVLGGSIFTFGGLEDPTQKILDVVECYSEGRGWVNTAIKSIGRRSHCSAIAY
;
A
#
# COMPACT_ATOMS: atom_id res chain seq x y z
N MET A 1 -0.22 -16.95 -9.71
CA MET A 1 0.96 -16.10 -9.92
C MET A 1 2.12 -17.02 -10.22
N PRO A 2 2.96 -16.74 -11.22
CA PRO A 2 4.05 -17.66 -11.63
C PRO A 2 5.09 -17.87 -10.52
N ASP A 3 5.40 -16.83 -9.75
CA ASP A 3 6.43 -16.86 -8.70
C ASP A 3 5.88 -16.37 -7.38
N GLU A 4 6.40 -16.88 -6.26
CA GLU A 4 6.12 -16.35 -4.92
C GLU A 4 6.76 -14.98 -4.77
N ARG A 5 6.05 -14.05 -4.15
CA ARG A 5 6.55 -12.68 -3.93
C ARG A 5 6.13 -12.14 -2.58
N LEU A 6 7.07 -11.46 -1.95
CA LEU A 6 6.89 -10.67 -0.73
C LEU A 6 7.14 -9.19 -1.04
N PHE A 7 6.54 -8.30 -0.27
CA PHE A 7 6.82 -6.86 -0.35
C PHE A 7 6.52 -6.22 -1.70
N ASN A 8 5.67 -6.85 -2.50
CA ASN A 8 5.20 -6.34 -3.78
C ASN A 8 4.05 -5.35 -3.61
N ALA A 9 3.81 -4.54 -4.64
CA ALA A 9 2.56 -3.78 -4.76
C ALA A 9 1.61 -4.47 -5.74
N THR A 10 0.31 -4.34 -5.52
CA THR A 10 -0.73 -4.88 -6.40
C THR A 10 -1.67 -3.77 -6.84
N VAL A 11 -1.94 -3.70 -8.13
CA VAL A 11 -2.78 -2.65 -8.74
C VAL A 11 -3.78 -3.28 -9.69
N ALA A 12 -5.05 -2.91 -9.57
CA ALA A 12 -6.06 -3.24 -10.58
C ALA A 12 -6.16 -2.11 -11.62
N LEU A 13 -6.21 -2.51 -12.87
CA LEU A 13 -6.47 -1.62 -13.99
C LEU A 13 -7.29 -2.37 -15.05
N ASP A 14 -8.47 -1.88 -15.35
CA ASP A 14 -9.46 -2.56 -16.19
C ASP A 14 -9.75 -3.99 -15.64
N ASN A 15 -9.74 -5.00 -16.48
CA ASN A 15 -9.94 -6.40 -16.08
C ASN A 15 -8.63 -7.12 -15.72
N ARG A 16 -7.61 -6.37 -15.26
CA ARG A 16 -6.28 -6.90 -15.01
C ARG A 16 -5.78 -6.52 -13.62
N ILE A 17 -5.05 -7.46 -13.02
CA ILE A 17 -4.35 -7.25 -11.75
C ILE A 17 -2.85 -7.33 -12.01
N PHE A 18 -2.16 -6.24 -11.71
CA PHE A 18 -0.70 -6.12 -11.86
C PHE A 18 -0.02 -6.31 -10.52
N VAL A 19 1.03 -7.13 -10.50
CA VAL A 19 1.89 -7.35 -9.34
C VAL A 19 3.26 -6.79 -9.67
N LEU A 20 3.69 -5.80 -8.89
CA LEU A 20 4.85 -4.95 -9.19
C LEU A 20 6.00 -5.26 -8.22
N GLY A 21 7.17 -5.59 -8.72
CA GLY A 21 8.38 -5.74 -7.94
C GLY A 21 8.27 -6.72 -6.77
N GLY A 22 8.94 -6.39 -5.68
CA GLY A 22 9.03 -7.23 -4.47
C GLY A 22 10.32 -8.03 -4.41
N ALA A 23 10.30 -9.13 -3.68
CA ALA A 23 11.38 -10.12 -3.58
C ALA A 23 10.77 -11.51 -3.52
N ASP A 24 11.50 -12.51 -4.00
CA ASP A 24 11.10 -13.92 -3.96
C ASP A 24 11.36 -14.56 -2.59
N HIS A 25 12.22 -13.95 -1.78
CA HIS A 25 12.56 -14.38 -0.42
C HIS A 25 12.91 -13.17 0.46
N PRO A 26 12.69 -13.21 1.80
CA PRO A 26 12.97 -12.08 2.70
C PRO A 26 14.40 -11.53 2.69
N TYR A 27 15.36 -12.36 2.27
CA TYR A 27 16.79 -12.00 2.18
C TYR A 27 17.32 -11.98 0.75
N ALA A 28 16.45 -12.11 -0.26
CA ALA A 28 16.83 -12.05 -1.65
C ALA A 28 16.92 -10.61 -2.16
N SER A 29 17.56 -10.45 -3.31
CA SER A 29 17.55 -9.17 -4.03
C SER A 29 16.12 -8.80 -4.44
N CYS A 30 15.87 -7.50 -4.47
CA CYS A 30 14.62 -6.98 -5.03
C CYS A 30 14.55 -7.27 -6.53
N ILE A 31 13.35 -7.26 -7.08
CA ILE A 31 13.11 -7.52 -8.49
C ILE A 31 12.37 -6.34 -9.15
N ASP A 32 12.57 -6.17 -10.45
CA ASP A 32 11.87 -5.17 -11.27
C ASP A 32 10.69 -5.76 -12.04
N THR A 33 10.51 -7.08 -11.99
CA THR A 33 9.54 -7.80 -12.80
C THR A 33 8.10 -7.44 -12.43
N VAL A 34 7.26 -7.38 -13.45
CA VAL A 34 5.83 -7.11 -13.36
C VAL A 34 5.06 -8.26 -13.95
N CYS A 35 4.16 -8.86 -13.18
CA CYS A 35 3.22 -9.88 -13.65
C CYS A 35 1.83 -9.28 -13.74
N CYS A 36 1.09 -9.71 -14.74
CA CYS A 36 -0.29 -9.30 -14.97
C CYS A 36 -1.19 -10.54 -15.00
N TYR A 37 -2.24 -10.53 -14.20
CA TYR A 37 -3.33 -11.50 -14.24
C TYR A 37 -4.51 -10.90 -14.98
N ASP A 38 -4.95 -11.56 -16.04
CA ASP A 38 -6.15 -11.17 -16.78
C ASP A 38 -7.35 -11.97 -16.25
N THR A 39 -8.30 -11.26 -15.65
CA THR A 39 -9.47 -11.89 -15.03
C THR A 39 -10.47 -12.45 -16.04
N THR A 40 -10.34 -12.12 -17.31
CA THR A 40 -11.26 -12.59 -18.36
C THR A 40 -10.85 -13.93 -18.93
N CYS A 41 -9.56 -14.21 -19.02
CA CYS A 41 -9.02 -15.48 -19.53
C CYS A 41 -8.39 -16.36 -18.45
N ASP A 42 -8.37 -15.88 -17.18
CA ASP A 42 -7.80 -16.61 -16.02
C ASP A 42 -6.34 -17.00 -16.24
N ASP A 43 -5.54 -16.06 -16.77
CA ASP A 43 -4.14 -16.35 -17.13
C ASP A 43 -3.18 -15.26 -16.63
N TRP A 44 -1.93 -15.67 -16.36
CA TRP A 44 -0.83 -14.82 -15.96
C TRP A 44 0.13 -14.56 -17.12
N THR A 45 0.47 -13.31 -17.33
CA THR A 45 1.46 -12.88 -18.32
C THR A 45 2.55 -12.05 -17.68
N LEU A 46 3.76 -12.11 -18.25
CA LEU A 46 4.86 -11.22 -17.86
C LEU A 46 4.72 -9.92 -18.63
N CYS A 47 4.74 -8.80 -17.89
CA CYS A 47 4.72 -7.46 -18.45
C CYS A 47 6.13 -6.87 -18.56
N PRO A 48 6.32 -5.77 -19.28
CA PRO A 48 7.58 -5.02 -19.27
C PRO A 48 8.01 -4.71 -17.84
N PRO A 49 9.29 -4.92 -17.47
CA PRO A 49 9.78 -4.68 -16.13
C PRO A 49 9.82 -3.17 -15.82
N MET A 50 9.83 -2.82 -14.55
CA MET A 50 10.12 -1.46 -14.06
C MET A 50 11.56 -1.06 -14.43
N THR A 51 11.89 0.22 -14.27
CA THR A 51 13.24 0.71 -14.62
C THR A 51 14.29 0.41 -13.55
N CYS A 52 13.86 0.00 -12.35
CA CYS A 52 14.76 -0.46 -11.29
C CYS A 52 14.08 -1.50 -10.40
N GLU A 53 14.90 -2.39 -9.84
CA GLU A 53 14.51 -3.37 -8.84
C GLU A 53 14.09 -2.68 -7.55
N LYS A 54 12.94 -3.05 -6.99
CA LYS A 54 12.45 -2.48 -5.73
C LYS A 54 11.41 -3.35 -5.03
N ALA A 55 11.44 -3.33 -3.72
CA ALA A 55 10.44 -3.92 -2.83
C ALA A 55 9.87 -2.86 -1.89
N ASN A 56 8.81 -3.20 -1.14
CA ASN A 56 8.15 -2.27 -0.20
C ASN A 56 7.68 -0.95 -0.85
N LEU A 57 7.32 -1.02 -2.12
CA LEU A 57 6.81 0.08 -2.91
C LEU A 57 5.30 0.20 -2.78
N ALA A 58 4.76 1.34 -3.19
CA ALA A 58 3.32 1.50 -3.40
C ALA A 58 2.99 1.51 -4.89
N GLY A 59 1.79 1.04 -5.22
CA GLY A 59 1.26 1.04 -6.57
C GLY A 59 -0.18 1.55 -6.59
N VAL A 60 -0.52 2.37 -7.59
CA VAL A 60 -1.85 2.99 -7.75
C VAL A 60 -2.20 3.07 -9.23
N SER A 61 -3.47 2.80 -9.57
CA SER A 61 -4.00 3.10 -10.90
C SER A 61 -4.66 4.47 -10.93
N LEU A 62 -4.32 5.27 -11.94
CA LEU A 62 -4.92 6.58 -12.15
C LEU A 62 -4.94 6.94 -13.64
N CYS A 63 -6.10 7.38 -14.14
CA CYS A 63 -6.28 7.81 -15.53
C CYS A 63 -5.79 6.77 -16.55
N GLY A 64 -6.10 5.48 -16.35
CA GLY A 64 -5.72 4.39 -17.24
C GLY A 64 -4.23 4.04 -17.23
N LYS A 65 -3.47 4.49 -16.23
CA LYS A 65 -2.04 4.22 -16.05
C LYS A 65 -1.77 3.66 -14.66
N ILE A 66 -0.63 2.96 -14.53
CA ILE A 66 -0.15 2.45 -13.25
C ILE A 66 1.03 3.29 -12.80
N TYR A 67 0.96 3.77 -11.57
CA TYR A 67 2.04 4.50 -10.89
C TYR A 67 2.67 3.58 -9.86
N ALA A 68 3.98 3.36 -9.96
CA ALA A 68 4.79 2.66 -8.95
C ALA A 68 5.73 3.69 -8.29
N PHE A 69 5.72 3.79 -6.97
CA PHE A 69 6.48 4.83 -6.29
C PHE A 69 7.04 4.40 -4.95
N GLY A 70 8.18 4.99 -4.60
CA GLY A 70 8.92 4.65 -3.41
C GLY A 70 9.47 3.23 -3.43
N GLY A 71 9.51 2.59 -2.27
CA GLY A 71 10.17 1.31 -2.08
C GLY A 71 11.66 1.47 -1.82
N GLY A 72 12.39 0.41 -2.00
CA GLY A 72 13.85 0.38 -1.83
C GLY A 72 14.45 -0.93 -2.32
N ASP A 73 15.76 -1.01 -2.32
CA ASP A 73 16.55 -2.18 -2.74
C ASP A 73 17.07 -3.03 -1.55
N GLY A 74 16.60 -2.71 -0.33
CA GLY A 74 17.08 -3.32 0.90
C GLY A 74 18.18 -2.51 1.60
N SER A 75 18.92 -1.66 0.88
CA SER A 75 19.96 -0.77 1.41
C SER A 75 19.46 0.68 1.52
N GLU A 76 18.72 1.14 0.54
CA GLU A 76 18.20 2.50 0.45
C GLU A 76 16.69 2.54 0.23
N SER A 77 16.05 3.57 0.76
CA SER A 77 14.68 3.94 0.41
C SER A 77 14.70 4.89 -0.79
N PHE A 78 13.71 4.76 -1.68
CA PHE A 78 13.62 5.53 -2.92
C PHE A 78 12.57 6.65 -2.81
N LEU A 79 12.74 7.67 -3.64
CA LEU A 79 11.75 8.72 -3.90
C LEU A 79 11.19 8.63 -5.32
N ASP A 80 11.68 7.65 -6.10
CA ASP A 80 11.38 7.49 -7.51
C ASP A 80 9.90 7.19 -7.74
N VAL A 81 9.40 7.69 -8.84
CA VAL A 81 8.05 7.42 -9.36
C VAL A 81 8.18 6.98 -10.80
N GLU A 82 7.59 5.85 -11.13
CA GLU A 82 7.51 5.32 -12.48
C GLU A 82 6.05 5.15 -12.89
N VAL A 83 5.77 5.40 -14.15
CA VAL A 83 4.42 5.28 -14.72
C VAL A 83 4.45 4.28 -15.85
N PHE A 84 3.62 3.27 -15.77
CA PHE A 84 3.32 2.37 -16.88
C PHE A 84 2.11 2.88 -17.64
N ASP A 85 2.30 3.09 -18.92
CA ASP A 85 1.23 3.41 -19.83
C ASP A 85 0.96 2.19 -20.73
N PRO A 86 -0.18 1.50 -20.57
CA PRO A 86 -0.51 0.31 -21.39
C PRO A 86 -0.52 0.58 -22.90
N ALA A 87 -0.83 1.80 -23.31
CA ALA A 87 -0.85 2.17 -24.74
C ALA A 87 0.56 2.16 -25.36
N TYR A 88 1.58 2.47 -24.57
CA TYR A 88 2.99 2.44 -25.01
C TYR A 88 3.71 1.16 -24.58
N GLY A 89 3.16 0.38 -23.66
CA GLY A 89 3.72 -0.87 -23.18
C GLY A 89 5.07 -0.72 -22.48
N LYS A 90 5.34 0.42 -21.81
CA LYS A 90 6.62 0.67 -21.12
C LYS A 90 6.47 1.54 -19.89
N TRP A 91 7.44 1.40 -18.98
CA TRP A 91 7.60 2.26 -17.81
C TRP A 91 8.38 3.52 -18.16
N ILE A 92 7.96 4.66 -17.61
CA ILE A 92 8.58 5.96 -17.82
C ILE A 92 8.77 6.61 -16.45
N LYS A 93 9.95 7.17 -16.18
CA LYS A 93 10.18 7.95 -14.96
C LYS A 93 9.30 9.18 -14.93
N ASN A 94 8.77 9.48 -13.75
CA ASN A 94 7.91 10.64 -13.49
C ASN A 94 8.52 11.50 -12.38
N GLN A 95 7.83 12.58 -12.02
CA GLN A 95 8.24 13.50 -10.96
C GLN A 95 8.43 12.75 -9.65
N PRO A 96 9.62 12.80 -9.05
CA PRO A 96 9.89 12.09 -7.81
C PRO A 96 9.11 12.70 -6.63
N MET A 97 8.88 11.89 -5.61
CA MET A 97 8.37 12.35 -4.32
C MET A 97 9.35 13.32 -3.64
N LEU A 98 8.88 14.06 -2.66
CA LEU A 98 9.71 14.98 -1.88
C LEU A 98 10.54 14.25 -0.79
N LYS A 99 10.10 13.07 -0.38
CA LYS A 99 10.77 12.25 0.63
C LYS A 99 11.03 10.82 0.13
N LYS A 100 12.21 10.27 0.45
CA LYS A 100 12.47 8.84 0.30
C LYS A 100 11.53 8.07 1.22
N ARG A 101 10.88 7.03 0.69
CA ARG A 101 9.90 6.19 1.42
C ARG A 101 9.96 4.75 0.97
N SER A 102 10.24 3.82 1.87
CA SER A 102 9.95 2.40 1.70
C SER A 102 8.88 1.97 2.71
N ALA A 103 8.22 0.84 2.49
CA ALA A 103 7.12 0.37 3.35
C ALA A 103 6.04 1.44 3.60
N LEU A 104 5.85 2.31 2.61
CA LEU A 104 4.80 3.31 2.57
C LEU A 104 3.49 2.67 2.10
N ALA A 105 2.40 3.41 2.26
CA ALA A 105 1.15 3.06 1.61
C ALA A 105 0.73 4.16 0.63
N GLY A 106 0.03 3.75 -0.43
CA GLY A 106 -0.45 4.64 -1.47
C GLY A 106 -1.89 4.35 -1.86
N VAL A 107 -2.65 5.40 -2.16
CA VAL A 107 -4.01 5.31 -2.70
C VAL A 107 -4.28 6.42 -3.72
N GLU A 108 -5.28 6.17 -4.56
CA GLU A 108 -5.90 7.19 -5.40
C GLU A 108 -7.15 7.74 -4.69
N LEU A 109 -7.34 9.04 -4.73
CA LEU A 109 -8.58 9.68 -4.33
C LEU A 109 -8.79 10.97 -5.14
N ASN A 110 -9.96 11.05 -5.78
CA ASN A 110 -10.41 12.23 -6.54
C ASN A 110 -9.41 12.73 -7.59
N GLY A 111 -8.82 11.80 -8.34
CA GLY A 111 -7.88 12.09 -9.41
C GLY A 111 -6.48 12.48 -8.93
N ALA A 112 -6.14 12.18 -7.69
CA ALA A 112 -4.81 12.41 -7.14
C ALA A 112 -4.27 11.19 -6.41
N ILE A 113 -2.95 11.04 -6.40
CA ILE A 113 -2.21 9.99 -5.69
C ILE A 113 -1.76 10.52 -4.34
N TYR A 114 -1.93 9.73 -3.31
CA TYR A 114 -1.47 10.02 -1.95
C TYR A 114 -0.42 8.98 -1.54
N ALA A 115 0.74 9.44 -1.08
CA ALA A 115 1.82 8.65 -0.50
C ALA A 115 1.94 8.98 0.98
N VAL A 116 1.75 8.00 1.86
CA VAL A 116 1.61 8.24 3.30
C VAL A 116 2.58 7.38 4.09
N GLY A 117 3.21 7.98 5.10
CA GLY A 117 4.09 7.28 6.03
C GLY A 117 5.30 6.61 5.35
N GLY A 118 5.66 5.44 5.84
CA GLY A 118 6.78 4.65 5.38
C GLY A 118 8.04 4.86 6.21
N TYR A 119 9.13 4.29 5.73
CA TYR A 119 10.47 4.36 6.32
C TYR A 119 11.42 5.12 5.39
N SER A 120 12.28 5.93 5.96
CA SER A 120 13.30 6.72 5.28
C SER A 120 14.65 6.55 5.99
N PRO A 121 15.78 7.03 5.41
CA PRO A 121 17.09 6.98 6.09
C PRO A 121 17.13 7.65 7.47
N ILE A 122 16.19 8.53 7.76
CA ILE A 122 16.09 9.23 9.06
C ILE A 122 15.06 8.60 10.01
N GLY A 123 14.45 7.46 9.64
CA GLY A 123 13.46 6.74 10.43
C GLY A 123 12.07 6.69 9.81
N ASN A 124 11.11 6.22 10.60
CA ASN A 124 9.71 6.13 10.16
C ASN A 124 9.09 7.52 9.99
N LEU A 125 8.13 7.62 9.09
CA LEU A 125 7.50 8.88 8.70
C LEU A 125 6.05 8.94 9.16
N SER A 126 5.61 10.12 9.59
CA SER A 126 4.19 10.45 9.77
C SER A 126 3.65 11.30 8.62
N CYS A 127 4.54 11.90 7.81
CA CYS A 127 4.14 12.84 6.77
C CYS A 127 3.48 12.14 5.57
N ALA A 128 2.66 12.90 4.85
CA ALA A 128 2.00 12.50 3.63
C ALA A 128 2.33 13.46 2.49
N GLU A 129 2.25 12.96 1.26
CA GLU A 129 2.45 13.73 0.04
C GLU A 129 1.32 13.42 -0.95
N ARG A 130 0.97 14.39 -1.78
CA ARG A 130 -0.05 14.27 -2.83
C ARG A 130 0.51 14.67 -4.18
N LEU A 131 0.26 13.86 -5.19
CA LEU A 131 0.47 14.20 -6.60
C LEU A 131 -0.88 14.29 -7.30
N ASP A 132 -1.18 15.44 -7.87
CA ASP A 132 -2.18 15.58 -8.90
C ASP A 132 -1.46 15.56 -10.25
N PRO A 133 -1.76 14.65 -11.18
CA PRO A 133 -1.06 14.57 -12.47
C PRO A 133 -1.17 15.84 -13.33
N ARG A 134 -2.11 16.73 -13.01
CA ARG A 134 -2.27 18.05 -13.65
C ARG A 134 -1.29 19.11 -13.09
N GLU A 135 -0.63 18.79 -11.95
CA GLU A 135 0.35 19.65 -11.30
C GLU A 135 1.77 19.13 -11.56
N PRO A 136 2.79 20.01 -11.59
CA PRO A 136 4.14 19.60 -11.99
C PRO A 136 4.94 18.90 -10.88
N TYR A 137 4.46 18.83 -9.64
CA TYR A 137 5.21 18.25 -8.52
C TYR A 137 4.32 17.78 -7.37
N TRP A 138 4.88 16.90 -6.55
CA TRP A 138 4.29 16.46 -5.30
C TRP A 138 4.17 17.62 -4.29
N LYS A 139 3.14 17.60 -3.48
CA LYS A 139 2.89 18.57 -2.40
C LYS A 139 2.85 17.86 -1.06
N MET A 140 3.53 18.44 -0.07
CA MET A 140 3.41 17.97 1.31
C MET A 140 1.99 18.22 1.83
N LEU A 141 1.48 17.25 2.56
CA LEU A 141 0.22 17.32 3.29
C LEU A 141 0.47 17.32 4.80
N PRO A 142 -0.53 17.66 5.60
CA PRO A 142 -0.48 17.42 7.04
C PRO A 142 -0.12 15.99 7.36
N GLY A 143 0.73 15.78 8.36
CA GLY A 143 1.14 14.46 8.80
C GLY A 143 0.12 13.80 9.72
N MET A 144 0.19 12.47 9.81
CA MET A 144 -0.49 11.67 10.83
C MET A 144 0.00 12.04 12.24
N SER A 145 -0.74 11.70 13.27
CA SER A 145 -0.34 11.92 14.67
C SER A 145 0.84 11.06 15.08
N MET A 146 1.04 9.90 14.43
CA MET A 146 2.14 8.99 14.71
C MET A 146 2.85 8.52 13.43
N GLN A 147 4.12 8.17 13.59
CA GLN A 147 4.93 7.56 12.53
C GLN A 147 4.45 6.13 12.27
N ARG A 148 4.36 5.74 10.99
CA ARG A 148 3.93 4.41 10.56
C ARG A 148 4.69 3.93 9.34
N SER A 149 5.11 2.67 9.37
CA SER A 149 5.54 1.90 8.20
C SER A 149 4.78 0.58 8.15
N PHE A 150 4.78 -0.12 7.02
CA PHE A 150 4.06 -1.39 6.85
C PHE A 150 2.57 -1.32 7.25
N HIS A 151 1.97 -0.14 7.14
CA HIS A 151 0.54 0.10 7.29
C HIS A 151 -0.16 0.00 5.94
N THR A 152 -1.48 0.00 5.95
CA THR A 152 -2.26 0.06 4.73
C THR A 152 -3.10 1.33 4.66
N LEU A 153 -3.48 1.71 3.45
CA LEU A 153 -4.47 2.74 3.21
C LEU A 153 -5.72 2.14 2.57
N ALA A 154 -6.85 2.68 2.93
CA ALA A 154 -8.13 2.40 2.30
C ALA A 154 -8.87 3.72 2.00
N VAL A 155 -9.56 3.78 0.89
CA VAL A 155 -10.45 4.91 0.56
C VAL A 155 -11.90 4.47 0.77
N LEU A 156 -12.60 5.15 1.66
CA LEU A 156 -14.02 4.93 1.91
C LEU A 156 -14.70 6.29 2.07
N ASP A 157 -15.81 6.51 1.35
CA ASP A 157 -16.62 7.74 1.41
C ASP A 157 -15.78 9.01 1.22
N GLU A 158 -14.94 9.03 0.17
CA GLU A 158 -14.04 10.14 -0.18
C GLU A 158 -13.03 10.54 0.92
N LYS A 159 -12.72 9.60 1.80
CA LYS A 159 -11.76 9.78 2.91
C LYS A 159 -10.71 8.68 2.86
N ILE A 160 -9.51 9.00 3.33
CA ILE A 160 -8.38 8.07 3.42
C ILE A 160 -8.23 7.58 4.84
N TYR A 161 -8.25 6.28 5.05
CA TYR A 161 -7.99 5.61 6.31
C TYR A 161 -6.58 5.04 6.31
N SER A 162 -5.73 5.46 7.24
CA SER A 162 -4.42 4.87 7.52
C SER A 162 -4.57 3.87 8.66
N ILE A 163 -4.31 2.59 8.38
CA ILE A 163 -4.74 1.48 9.21
C ILE A 163 -3.53 0.71 9.71
N GLY A 164 -3.37 0.58 11.04
CA GLY A 164 -2.33 -0.19 11.68
C GLY A 164 -0.91 0.22 11.30
N GLY A 165 -0.05 -0.78 11.09
CA GLY A 165 1.37 -0.61 10.74
C GLY A 165 2.29 -0.70 11.94
N TYR A 166 3.59 -0.66 11.69
CA TYR A 166 4.63 -0.58 12.71
C TYR A 166 4.83 0.85 13.18
N ASN A 167 4.81 1.06 14.48
CA ASN A 167 5.11 2.34 15.11
C ASN A 167 6.41 2.22 15.95
N PRO A 168 7.43 3.05 15.72
CA PRO A 168 8.72 2.93 16.39
C PRO A 168 8.67 3.29 17.87
N GLU A 169 7.76 4.16 18.31
CA GLU A 169 7.61 4.53 19.72
C GLU A 169 6.99 3.39 20.53
N ALA A 170 6.04 2.66 19.91
CA ALA A 170 5.49 1.44 20.50
C ALA A 170 6.44 0.25 20.37
N GLY A 171 7.40 0.30 19.45
CA GLY A 171 8.27 -0.81 19.08
C GLY A 171 7.52 -2.02 18.51
N ALA A 172 6.32 -1.81 17.99
CA ALA A 172 5.39 -2.88 17.61
C ALA A 172 4.38 -2.44 16.54
N GLY A 173 3.68 -3.41 15.99
CA GLY A 173 2.46 -3.17 15.21
C GLY A 173 1.35 -2.56 16.09
N VAL A 174 0.59 -1.64 15.53
CA VAL A 174 -0.49 -0.92 16.23
C VAL A 174 -1.86 -1.22 15.64
N ALA A 175 -2.90 -1.07 16.47
CA ALA A 175 -4.28 -1.21 16.04
C ALA A 175 -4.91 0.13 15.63
N THR A 176 -4.22 1.24 15.87
CA THR A 176 -4.76 2.60 15.67
C THR A 176 -5.05 2.87 14.20
N VAL A 177 -6.11 3.63 13.97
CA VAL A 177 -6.54 4.08 12.65
C VAL A 177 -6.67 5.60 12.66
N GLU A 178 -6.14 6.24 11.63
CA GLU A 178 -6.28 7.66 11.41
C GLU A 178 -6.98 7.93 10.08
N LEU A 179 -7.86 8.89 10.08
CA LEU A 179 -8.66 9.30 8.94
C LEU A 179 -8.18 10.66 8.43
N TYR A 180 -8.03 10.79 7.14
CA TYR A 180 -7.81 12.05 6.43
C TYR A 180 -8.97 12.35 5.48
N ASP A 181 -9.64 13.46 5.71
CA ASP A 181 -10.59 14.05 4.78
C ASP A 181 -9.87 15.19 4.05
N PRO A 182 -9.74 15.18 2.70
CA PRO A 182 -9.05 16.24 1.95
C PRO A 182 -9.66 17.64 2.15
N ARG A 183 -10.88 17.73 2.68
CA ARG A 183 -11.55 18.99 3.03
C ARG A 183 -11.16 19.53 4.41
N MET A 184 -10.43 18.73 5.18
CA MET A 184 -10.02 19.07 6.56
C MET A 184 -8.51 19.29 6.62
N PRO A 185 -8.01 20.12 7.55
CA PRO A 185 -6.59 20.48 7.62
C PRO A 185 -5.69 19.44 8.29
N SER A 186 -6.23 18.34 8.81
CA SER A 186 -5.46 17.37 9.61
C SER A 186 -6.04 15.97 9.57
N TRP A 187 -5.20 15.01 9.92
CA TRP A 187 -5.60 13.63 10.26
C TRP A 187 -6.29 13.60 11.62
N VAL A 188 -7.27 12.73 11.77
CA VAL A 188 -7.98 12.52 13.04
C VAL A 188 -7.98 11.04 13.41
N ALA A 189 -7.74 10.74 14.68
CA ALA A 189 -7.84 9.38 15.18
C ALA A 189 -9.31 8.91 15.16
N VAL A 190 -9.53 7.69 14.69
CA VAL A 190 -10.85 7.06 14.66
C VAL A 190 -10.80 5.72 15.38
N GLU A 191 -11.91 4.97 15.39
CA GLU A 191 -11.99 3.67 16.09
C GLU A 191 -10.88 2.73 15.62
N PRO A 192 -10.06 2.18 16.55
CA PRO A 192 -8.99 1.27 16.22
C PRO A 192 -9.50 -0.12 15.83
N MET A 193 -8.68 -0.89 15.09
CA MET A 193 -8.89 -2.33 14.88
C MET A 193 -8.93 -3.08 16.23
N LYS A 194 -9.40 -4.32 16.20
CA LYS A 194 -9.39 -5.21 17.39
C LYS A 194 -8.00 -5.82 17.64
N TYR A 195 -7.21 -5.99 16.57
CA TYR A 195 -5.87 -6.59 16.65
C TYR A 195 -4.81 -5.62 16.17
N PRO A 196 -3.76 -5.35 17.00
CA PRO A 196 -2.59 -4.60 16.54
C PRO A 196 -1.83 -5.44 15.51
N LYS A 197 -1.46 -4.83 14.39
CA LYS A 197 -0.75 -5.54 13.31
C LYS A 197 -0.03 -4.61 12.36
N ALA A 198 1.09 -5.12 11.83
CA ALA A 198 1.81 -4.56 10.71
C ALA A 198 1.85 -5.56 9.55
N CYS A 199 2.33 -5.16 8.39
CA CYS A 199 2.50 -6.04 7.21
C CYS A 199 1.21 -6.78 6.80
N HIS A 200 0.07 -6.18 7.08
CA HIS A 200 -1.25 -6.65 6.65
C HIS A 200 -1.66 -5.93 5.36
N SER A 201 -2.69 -6.41 4.72
CA SER A 201 -3.29 -5.75 3.56
C SER A 201 -4.72 -5.31 3.85
N SER A 202 -5.22 -4.39 3.04
CA SER A 202 -6.62 -3.96 3.10
C SER A 202 -7.23 -3.84 1.71
N ALA A 203 -8.54 -4.03 1.63
CA ALA A 203 -9.34 -3.77 0.44
C ALA A 203 -10.72 -3.22 0.85
N VAL A 204 -11.32 -2.44 -0.03
CA VAL A 204 -12.69 -1.92 0.17
C VAL A 204 -13.65 -2.68 -0.72
N LEU A 205 -14.69 -3.22 -0.13
CA LEU A 205 -15.73 -3.96 -0.85
C LEU A 205 -17.09 -3.69 -0.22
N GLY A 206 -18.07 -3.35 -1.03
CA GLY A 206 -19.45 -3.15 -0.57
C GLY A 206 -19.59 -2.08 0.52
N GLY A 207 -18.85 -0.97 0.42
CA GLY A 207 -18.89 0.12 1.40
C GLY A 207 -18.27 -0.24 2.77
N SER A 208 -17.39 -1.23 2.80
CA SER A 208 -16.70 -1.66 4.02
C SER A 208 -15.21 -1.87 3.74
N ILE A 209 -14.38 -1.59 4.75
CA ILE A 209 -12.93 -1.85 4.69
C ILE A 209 -12.68 -3.22 5.31
N PHE A 210 -11.98 -4.09 4.58
CA PHE A 210 -11.50 -5.37 5.08
C PHE A 210 -10.00 -5.32 5.27
N THR A 211 -9.50 -5.88 6.37
CA THR A 211 -8.06 -6.07 6.61
C THR A 211 -7.75 -7.55 6.74
N PHE A 212 -6.62 -7.98 6.18
CA PHE A 212 -6.27 -9.39 6.04
C PHE A 212 -4.89 -9.68 6.64
N GLY A 213 -4.81 -10.66 7.53
CA GLY A 213 -3.55 -11.18 8.07
C GLY A 213 -2.74 -10.14 8.83
N GLY A 214 -1.43 -10.16 8.62
CA GLY A 214 -0.44 -9.30 9.24
C GLY A 214 0.41 -10.01 10.29
N LEU A 215 1.34 -9.26 10.86
CA LEU A 215 2.22 -9.67 11.97
C LEU A 215 1.77 -9.01 13.26
N GLU A 216 1.59 -9.81 14.31
CA GLU A 216 1.39 -9.37 15.68
C GLU A 216 2.75 -9.33 16.40
N ASP A 217 3.18 -8.11 16.76
CA ASP A 217 4.39 -7.90 17.55
C ASP A 217 4.09 -7.99 19.06
N PRO A 218 5.08 -8.35 19.90
CA PRO A 218 6.46 -8.72 19.58
C PRO A 218 6.64 -10.20 19.21
N THR A 219 5.56 -10.97 19.18
CA THR A 219 5.62 -12.44 19.01
C THR A 219 5.96 -12.87 17.59
N GLN A 220 6.00 -11.94 16.61
CA GLN A 220 6.13 -12.22 15.17
C GLN A 220 5.12 -13.24 14.66
N LYS A 221 3.99 -13.35 15.36
CA LYS A 221 2.92 -14.28 15.01
C LYS A 221 2.20 -13.79 13.76
N ILE A 222 2.18 -14.61 12.75
CA ILE A 222 1.39 -14.36 11.55
C ILE A 222 -0.09 -14.62 11.88
N LEU A 223 -0.92 -13.63 11.64
CA LEU A 223 -2.34 -13.67 11.94
C LEU A 223 -3.14 -14.35 10.82
N ASP A 224 -4.17 -15.08 11.22
CA ASP A 224 -5.23 -15.60 10.35
C ASP A 224 -6.55 -14.90 10.73
N VAL A 225 -6.55 -13.59 10.57
CA VAL A 225 -7.66 -12.73 10.99
C VAL A 225 -8.10 -11.86 9.82
N VAL A 226 -9.40 -11.80 9.61
CA VAL A 226 -10.04 -10.83 8.73
C VAL A 226 -10.95 -9.95 9.56
N GLU A 227 -10.63 -8.67 9.66
CA GLU A 227 -11.47 -7.66 10.30
C GLU A 227 -12.19 -6.83 9.23
N CYS A 228 -13.40 -6.44 9.56
CA CYS A 228 -14.24 -5.60 8.70
C CYS A 228 -14.63 -4.32 9.46
N TYR A 229 -14.46 -3.18 8.83
CA TYR A 229 -14.96 -1.89 9.30
C TYR A 229 -16.12 -1.44 8.43
N SER A 230 -17.20 -1.03 9.06
CA SER A 230 -18.32 -0.35 8.42
C SER A 230 -18.72 0.85 9.26
N GLU A 231 -19.10 1.96 8.61
CA GLU A 231 -19.58 3.13 9.32
C GLU A 231 -20.80 2.79 10.20
N GLY A 232 -20.81 3.31 11.43
CA GLY A 232 -21.86 3.03 12.42
C GLY A 232 -21.76 1.68 13.14
N ARG A 233 -20.99 0.71 12.62
CA ARG A 233 -20.76 -0.59 13.27
C ARG A 233 -19.36 -0.71 13.87
N GLY A 234 -18.41 0.05 13.32
CA GLY A 234 -16.99 -0.02 13.71
C GLY A 234 -16.31 -1.32 13.24
N TRP A 235 -15.18 -1.65 13.86
CA TRP A 235 -14.39 -2.83 13.54
C TRP A 235 -14.97 -4.10 14.17
N VAL A 236 -15.16 -5.10 13.36
CA VAL A 236 -15.62 -6.44 13.80
C VAL A 236 -14.73 -7.52 13.21
N ASN A 237 -14.49 -8.58 13.98
CA ASN A 237 -13.86 -9.78 13.45
C ASN A 237 -14.87 -10.54 12.59
N THR A 238 -14.47 -10.94 11.40
CA THR A 238 -15.35 -11.69 10.49
C THR A 238 -15.22 -13.18 10.72
N ALA A 239 -16.22 -13.95 10.28
CA ALA A 239 -16.16 -15.40 10.26
C ALA A 239 -15.38 -15.98 9.07
N ILE A 240 -14.77 -15.13 8.23
CA ILE A 240 -13.98 -15.54 7.07
C ILE A 240 -12.68 -16.18 7.57
N LYS A 241 -12.53 -17.49 7.34
CA LYS A 241 -11.38 -18.30 7.80
C LYS A 241 -10.53 -18.86 6.65
N SER A 242 -10.84 -18.51 5.42
CA SER A 242 -10.35 -19.27 4.26
C SER A 242 -9.02 -18.81 3.69
N ILE A 243 -8.45 -17.69 4.16
CA ILE A 243 -7.23 -17.14 3.55
C ILE A 243 -5.92 -17.72 4.14
N GLY A 244 -6.00 -18.32 5.36
CA GLY A 244 -4.83 -18.80 6.10
C GLY A 244 -3.96 -17.67 6.68
N ARG A 245 -2.90 -18.06 7.38
CA ARG A 245 -1.94 -17.11 7.97
C ARG A 245 -1.14 -16.42 6.88
N ARG A 246 -1.18 -15.08 6.82
CA ARG A 246 -0.52 -14.28 5.79
C ARG A 246 0.04 -12.98 6.36
N SER A 247 1.23 -12.65 5.90
CA SER A 247 1.86 -11.34 6.13
C SER A 247 2.59 -10.91 4.86
N HIS A 248 2.91 -9.62 4.71
CA HIS A 248 3.59 -9.05 3.55
C HIS A 248 2.88 -9.38 2.21
N CYS A 249 1.57 -9.58 2.27
CA CYS A 249 0.72 -9.83 1.13
C CYS A 249 0.01 -8.55 0.67
N SER A 250 -0.51 -8.57 -0.54
CA SER A 250 -1.36 -7.51 -1.07
C SER A 250 -2.80 -8.00 -1.22
N ALA A 251 -3.76 -7.11 -1.06
CA ALA A 251 -5.17 -7.37 -1.34
C ALA A 251 -5.71 -6.24 -2.22
N ILE A 252 -6.54 -6.60 -3.16
CA ILE A 252 -7.21 -5.63 -4.04
C ILE A 252 -8.63 -6.10 -4.32
N ALA A 253 -9.55 -5.14 -4.38
CA ALA A 253 -10.88 -5.33 -4.95
C ALA A 253 -10.92 -4.68 -6.35
N TYR A 254 -11.59 -5.31 -7.28
CA TYR A 254 -11.71 -4.84 -8.66
C TYR A 254 -13.13 -5.07 -9.21
#